data_0c8de639bc98670f00a49225fa09c2b8
#
_entry.id   0c8de639bc98670f00a49225fa09c2b8
#
_cell.length_a   1.000
_cell.length_b   1.000
_cell.length_c   1.000
_cell.angle_alpha   90.00
_cell.angle_beta   90.00
_cell.angle_gamma   90.00
#
_symmetry.space_group_name_H-M   'P 1'
#
loop_
_entity.id
_entity.type
_entity.pdbx_description
1 polymer ?
#
loop_
_entity_poly.entity_id
_entity_poly.type
_entity_poly.pdbx_seq_one_letter_code
_entity_poly.pdbx_strand_id
1 'polypeptide(L)'
;MGIAFILIVIAIMTYALLVMPRTTMRPDMSDLLTNYAHRGFFDNNDGVPENSLEAFRYAVLGGFGIELDLQLTKDGEVVVFHDYTLKRMCGADVKLSSLTLDELKGFNLLNTGYKIPTFKEVLKLVDGKVPLLIELKGESGDDSLCPAVDALLDNYRGAYSVESFNPLLLKWFKNNRPDVVRGQLVTNLLKEKKGGSFVRNLALTAMLTNCLSRPDFIAADQRYLRGLSIRLCTQFFGAKLFVWTVRKKEHFDINKENGDLSIFEGFDPLS
;
A
#
# COMPACT_ATOMS: atom_id res chain seq x y z
N MET A 1 -42.25 -3.83 -18.22
CA MET A 1 -40.89 -4.37 -18.49
C MET A 1 -39.86 -3.31 -18.83
N GLY A 2 -40.15 -2.28 -19.66
CA GLY A 2 -39.15 -1.29 -20.10
C GLY A 2 -38.49 -0.46 -18.96
N ILE A 3 -39.29 0.06 -18.02
CA ILE A 3 -38.74 0.92 -16.93
C ILE A 3 -37.78 0.14 -16.02
N ALA A 4 -38.15 -1.09 -15.62
CA ALA A 4 -37.27 -1.92 -14.79
C ALA A 4 -35.94 -2.24 -15.50
N PHE A 5 -35.95 -2.53 -16.77
CA PHE A 5 -34.75 -2.75 -17.58
C PHE A 5 -33.87 -1.50 -17.61
N ILE A 6 -34.45 -0.31 -17.84
CA ILE A 6 -33.70 0.95 -17.84
C ILE A 6 -33.04 1.21 -16.48
N LEU A 7 -33.77 0.99 -15.38
CA LEU A 7 -33.21 1.17 -14.02
C LEU A 7 -32.05 0.21 -13.73
N ILE A 8 -32.12 -1.03 -14.19
CA ILE A 8 -31.03 -2.01 -14.06
C ILE A 8 -29.80 -1.55 -14.85
N VAL A 9 -29.99 -1.10 -16.08
CA VAL A 9 -28.88 -0.58 -16.92
C VAL A 9 -28.20 0.62 -16.24
N ILE A 10 -29.00 1.58 -15.74
CA ILE A 10 -28.49 2.75 -15.02
C ILE A 10 -27.69 2.29 -13.79
N ALA A 11 -28.20 1.34 -12.99
CA ALA A 11 -27.51 0.86 -11.80
C ALA A 11 -26.16 0.20 -12.15
N ILE A 12 -26.11 -0.62 -13.21
CA ILE A 12 -24.87 -1.25 -13.70
C ILE A 12 -23.87 -0.19 -14.18
N MET A 13 -24.32 0.78 -14.96
CA MET A 13 -23.45 1.86 -15.44
C MET A 13 -22.92 2.71 -14.28
N THR A 14 -23.76 3.05 -13.31
CA THR A 14 -23.36 3.80 -12.11
C THR A 14 -22.32 3.03 -11.32
N TYR A 15 -22.55 1.73 -11.08
CA TYR A 15 -21.59 0.87 -10.41
C TYR A 15 -20.25 0.83 -11.15
N ALA A 16 -20.26 0.61 -12.47
CA ALA A 16 -19.05 0.60 -13.29
C ALA A 16 -18.30 1.93 -13.22
N LEU A 17 -18.99 3.06 -13.26
CA LEU A 17 -18.39 4.39 -13.11
C LEU A 17 -17.76 4.61 -11.72
N LEU A 18 -18.40 4.11 -10.66
CA LEU A 18 -17.88 4.24 -9.30
C LEU A 18 -16.58 3.45 -9.11
N VAL A 19 -16.53 2.19 -9.58
CA VAL A 19 -15.37 1.31 -9.39
C VAL A 19 -14.27 1.53 -10.41
N MET A 20 -14.53 2.23 -11.52
CA MET A 20 -13.59 2.41 -12.63
C MET A 20 -12.26 3.00 -12.16
N PRO A 21 -11.11 2.35 -12.44
CA PRO A 21 -9.78 2.88 -12.21
C PRO A 21 -9.45 3.99 -13.22
N ARG A 22 -8.22 4.48 -13.22
CA ARG A 22 -7.73 5.38 -14.27
C ARG A 22 -7.64 4.62 -15.60
N THR A 23 -8.32 5.11 -16.63
CA THR A 23 -8.36 4.48 -17.97
C THR A 23 -7.64 5.29 -19.04
N THR A 24 -7.41 6.59 -18.79
CA THR A 24 -6.75 7.52 -19.72
C THR A 24 -5.58 8.23 -19.05
N MET A 25 -4.59 8.65 -19.83
CA MET A 25 -3.39 9.37 -19.37
C MET A 25 -2.72 8.68 -18.18
N ARG A 26 -2.58 7.35 -18.26
CA ARG A 26 -1.88 6.56 -17.22
C ARG A 26 -0.41 6.92 -17.25
N PRO A 27 0.23 7.13 -16.08
CA PRO A 27 1.68 7.22 -16.00
C PRO A 27 2.33 5.94 -16.51
N ASP A 28 3.59 6.02 -16.94
CA ASP A 28 4.37 4.82 -17.21
C ASP A 28 4.63 4.07 -15.90
N MET A 29 4.42 2.77 -15.94
CA MET A 29 4.60 1.86 -14.79
C MET A 29 5.73 0.84 -15.03
N SER A 30 6.48 0.94 -16.14
CA SER A 30 7.45 -0.09 -16.53
C SER A 30 8.43 -0.42 -15.42
N ASP A 31 8.98 0.61 -14.74
CA ASP A 31 9.94 0.45 -13.65
C ASP A 31 9.32 -0.01 -12.32
N LEU A 32 7.98 -0.07 -12.25
CA LEU A 32 7.22 -0.50 -11.09
C LEU A 32 6.70 -1.95 -11.21
N LEU A 33 6.83 -2.57 -12.39
CA LEU A 33 6.30 -3.91 -12.65
C LEU A 33 7.28 -5.00 -12.16
N THR A 34 7.46 -5.06 -10.85
CA THR A 34 8.26 -6.08 -10.16
C THR A 34 7.52 -6.64 -8.96
N ASN A 35 8.06 -7.68 -8.32
CA ASN A 35 7.54 -8.18 -7.05
C ASN A 35 8.17 -7.41 -5.88
N TYR A 36 7.39 -7.18 -4.84
CA TYR A 36 7.76 -6.34 -3.71
C TYR A 36 7.92 -7.17 -2.44
N ALA A 37 9.03 -6.98 -1.73
CA ALA A 37 9.21 -7.49 -0.39
C ALA A 37 8.36 -6.65 0.59
N HIS A 38 7.33 -7.27 1.17
CA HIS A 38 6.39 -6.65 2.11
C HIS A 38 7.13 -6.19 3.36
N ARG A 39 7.16 -4.87 3.63
CA ARG A 39 7.93 -4.24 4.72
C ARG A 39 9.43 -4.52 4.66
N GLY A 40 9.99 -4.70 3.45
CA GLY A 40 11.35 -5.16 3.21
C GLY A 40 11.50 -6.69 3.26
N PHE A 41 12.70 -7.17 2.97
CA PHE A 41 13.01 -8.61 3.04
C PHE A 41 13.43 -8.96 4.47
N PHE A 42 12.45 -9.08 5.36
CA PHE A 42 12.63 -9.21 6.80
C PHE A 42 12.51 -10.66 7.29
N ASP A 43 13.12 -10.95 8.44
CA ASP A 43 12.82 -12.10 9.28
C ASP A 43 12.76 -11.66 10.76
N ASN A 44 11.55 -11.47 11.27
CA ASN A 44 11.32 -11.04 12.63
C ASN A 44 11.84 -12.04 13.69
N ASN A 45 12.02 -13.31 13.33
CA ASN A 45 12.51 -14.36 14.24
C ASN A 45 14.04 -14.45 14.23
N ASP A 46 14.68 -14.05 13.12
CA ASP A 46 16.13 -14.08 12.95
C ASP A 46 16.78 -12.68 13.09
N GLY A 47 16.11 -11.78 13.82
CA GLY A 47 16.67 -10.48 14.21
C GLY A 47 16.73 -9.43 13.12
N VAL A 48 15.99 -9.59 12.01
CA VAL A 48 15.82 -8.60 10.96
C VAL A 48 14.38 -8.09 10.96
N PRO A 49 14.06 -7.05 11.73
CA PRO A 49 12.69 -6.58 11.89
C PRO A 49 12.09 -6.04 10.58
N GLU A 50 10.76 -6.24 10.42
CA GLU A 50 9.99 -5.58 9.36
C GLU A 50 10.13 -4.05 9.43
N ASN A 51 10.05 -3.37 8.28
CA ASN A 51 10.16 -1.91 8.17
C ASN A 51 11.46 -1.34 8.78
N SER A 52 12.54 -2.12 8.83
CA SER A 52 13.87 -1.68 9.27
C SER A 52 14.80 -1.38 8.10
N LEU A 53 15.82 -0.56 8.32
CA LEU A 53 16.84 -0.31 7.30
C LEU A 53 17.55 -1.59 6.86
N GLU A 54 17.70 -2.57 7.76
CA GLU A 54 18.33 -3.85 7.43
C GLU A 54 17.44 -4.70 6.50
N ALA A 55 16.13 -4.78 6.78
CA ALA A 55 15.18 -5.46 5.90
C ALA A 55 15.16 -4.84 4.49
N PHE A 56 15.27 -3.51 4.40
CA PHE A 56 15.34 -2.80 3.12
C PHE A 56 16.68 -3.06 2.41
N ARG A 57 17.79 -3.14 3.14
CA ARG A 57 19.10 -3.51 2.57
C ARG A 57 19.06 -4.89 1.93
N TYR A 58 18.46 -5.88 2.61
CA TYR A 58 18.31 -7.23 2.06
C TYR A 58 17.39 -7.26 0.84
N ALA A 59 16.31 -6.48 0.82
CA ALA A 59 15.48 -6.35 -0.38
C ALA A 59 16.25 -5.75 -1.56
N VAL A 60 17.07 -4.70 -1.34
CA VAL A 60 17.95 -4.12 -2.37
C VAL A 60 18.96 -5.14 -2.87
N LEU A 61 19.60 -5.91 -1.99
CA LEU A 61 20.57 -6.95 -2.37
C LEU A 61 19.93 -8.08 -3.18
N GLY A 62 18.68 -8.45 -2.86
CA GLY A 62 17.88 -9.43 -3.60
C GLY A 62 17.31 -8.91 -4.92
N GLY A 63 17.41 -7.60 -5.20
CA GLY A 63 16.83 -6.99 -6.39
C GLY A 63 15.30 -6.90 -6.34
N PHE A 64 14.68 -6.99 -5.17
CA PHE A 64 13.23 -6.88 -4.99
C PHE A 64 12.80 -5.43 -4.82
N GLY A 65 11.63 -5.07 -5.37
CA GLY A 65 10.95 -3.85 -4.95
C GLY A 65 10.68 -3.89 -3.45
N ILE A 66 10.54 -2.73 -2.84
CA ILE A 66 10.27 -2.60 -1.40
C ILE A 66 8.87 -2.02 -1.21
N GLU A 67 8.01 -2.77 -0.52
CA GLU A 67 6.80 -2.20 0.06
C GLU A 67 7.12 -1.73 1.48
N LEU A 68 6.57 -0.57 1.88
CA LEU A 68 6.80 0.04 3.19
C LEU A 68 5.62 0.92 3.63
N ASP A 69 5.47 1.09 4.95
CA ASP A 69 4.36 1.80 5.58
C ASP A 69 4.79 3.16 6.15
N LEU A 70 4.16 4.26 5.74
CA LEU A 70 4.49 5.60 6.23
C LEU A 70 3.43 6.16 7.19
N GLN A 71 3.92 6.76 8.26
CA GLN A 71 3.13 7.50 9.25
C GLN A 71 3.82 8.80 9.66
N LEU A 72 3.06 9.75 10.26
CA LEU A 72 3.60 10.97 10.87
C LEU A 72 3.81 10.80 12.38
N THR A 73 4.92 11.33 12.86
CA THR A 73 5.14 11.59 14.27
C THR A 73 4.35 12.83 14.72
N LYS A 74 4.32 13.09 16.02
CA LYS A 74 3.68 14.27 16.62
C LYS A 74 4.23 15.60 16.09
N ASP A 75 5.52 15.65 15.79
CA ASP A 75 6.23 16.82 15.27
C ASP A 75 6.30 16.86 13.73
N GLY A 76 5.55 15.97 13.03
CA GLY A 76 5.37 16.00 11.58
C GLY A 76 6.46 15.31 10.78
N GLU A 77 7.35 14.56 11.41
CA GLU A 77 8.37 13.77 10.71
C GLU A 77 7.76 12.49 10.12
N VAL A 78 8.17 12.14 8.89
CA VAL A 78 7.71 10.93 8.21
C VAL A 78 8.58 9.76 8.60
N VAL A 79 7.97 8.75 9.22
CA VAL A 79 8.65 7.53 9.69
C VAL A 79 8.05 6.29 9.06
N VAL A 80 8.83 5.18 9.05
CA VAL A 80 8.42 3.92 8.44
C VAL A 80 8.01 2.94 9.52
N PHE A 81 6.70 2.71 9.67
CA PHE A 81 6.14 1.83 10.69
C PHE A 81 4.69 1.43 10.36
N HIS A 82 4.35 0.15 10.55
CA HIS A 82 3.03 -0.35 10.17
C HIS A 82 1.90 -0.02 11.17
N ASP A 83 2.10 -0.34 12.44
CA ASP A 83 1.02 -0.28 13.44
C ASP A 83 0.79 1.15 13.95
N TYR A 84 -0.43 1.50 14.35
CA TYR A 84 -0.69 2.80 14.98
C TYR A 84 -0.15 2.92 16.42
N THR A 85 0.23 1.78 17.04
CA THR A 85 0.86 1.75 18.37
C THR A 85 2.17 0.97 18.33
N LEU A 86 3.09 1.29 19.23
CA LEU A 86 4.40 0.64 19.30
C LEU A 86 4.34 -0.75 19.96
N LYS A 87 3.15 -1.23 20.39
CA LYS A 87 3.00 -2.40 21.26
C LYS A 87 3.63 -3.67 20.70
N ARG A 88 3.33 -4.03 19.44
CA ARG A 88 3.78 -5.28 18.83
C ARG A 88 5.28 -5.28 18.57
N MET A 89 5.80 -4.20 18.02
CA MET A 89 7.18 -4.14 17.55
C MET A 89 8.16 -3.60 18.58
N CYS A 90 7.69 -2.82 19.56
CA CYS A 90 8.57 -2.17 20.56
C CYS A 90 8.15 -2.43 22.01
N GLY A 91 7.09 -3.21 22.26
CA GLY A 91 6.62 -3.54 23.63
C GLY A 91 5.91 -2.40 24.37
N ALA A 92 5.78 -1.20 23.78
CA ALA A 92 5.20 -0.01 24.42
C ALA A 92 3.78 0.26 23.93
N ASP A 93 2.81 0.32 24.83
CA ASP A 93 1.40 0.59 24.50
C ASP A 93 1.15 2.10 24.37
N VAL A 94 1.78 2.71 23.37
CA VAL A 94 1.70 4.15 23.07
C VAL A 94 1.47 4.33 21.57
N LYS A 95 0.67 5.35 21.20
CA LYS A 95 0.44 5.69 19.79
C LYS A 95 1.69 6.35 19.18
N LEU A 96 2.08 5.92 17.99
CA LEU A 96 3.20 6.52 17.25
C LEU A 96 2.98 8.03 17.05
N SER A 97 1.80 8.43 16.60
CA SER A 97 1.44 9.84 16.33
C SER A 97 1.43 10.75 17.57
N SER A 98 1.56 10.20 18.78
CA SER A 98 1.68 10.98 20.02
C SER A 98 3.12 11.28 20.44
N LEU A 99 4.11 10.71 19.72
CA LEU A 99 5.53 10.83 20.00
C LEU A 99 6.23 11.72 18.98
N THR A 100 7.18 12.52 19.42
CA THR A 100 8.13 13.21 18.55
C THR A 100 9.16 12.23 18.00
N LEU A 101 9.88 12.60 16.94
CA LEU A 101 10.95 11.77 16.39
C LEU A 101 12.02 11.45 17.43
N ASP A 102 12.39 12.42 18.28
CA ASP A 102 13.41 12.20 19.31
C ASP A 102 12.95 11.22 20.39
N GLU A 103 11.68 11.27 20.81
CA GLU A 103 11.09 10.28 21.71
C GLU A 103 11.04 8.90 21.04
N LEU A 104 10.72 8.84 19.76
CA LEU A 104 10.62 7.59 18.99
C LEU A 104 11.98 6.88 18.88
N LYS A 105 13.08 7.61 18.77
CA LYS A 105 14.46 7.06 18.78
C LYS A 105 14.82 6.30 20.06
N GLY A 106 14.08 6.50 21.17
CA GLY A 106 14.23 5.73 22.39
C GLY A 106 13.84 4.26 22.27
N PHE A 107 13.01 3.90 21.28
CA PHE A 107 12.49 2.55 21.11
C PHE A 107 13.33 1.72 20.12
N ASN A 108 13.40 0.42 20.39
CA ASN A 108 14.02 -0.56 19.50
C ASN A 108 12.94 -1.49 18.89
N LEU A 109 13.18 -1.96 17.68
CA LEU A 109 12.33 -2.95 17.02
C LEU A 109 12.65 -4.35 17.57
N LEU A 110 11.65 -5.08 18.09
CA LEU A 110 11.74 -6.49 18.54
C LEU A 110 12.95 -6.81 19.45
N ASN A 111 13.29 -5.91 20.36
CA ASN A 111 14.46 -6.04 21.25
C ASN A 111 15.81 -6.20 20.50
N THR A 112 15.88 -5.80 19.25
CA THR A 112 17.11 -5.70 18.46
C THR A 112 17.80 -4.35 18.69
N GLY A 113 18.95 -4.12 18.05
CA GLY A 113 19.58 -2.80 17.99
C GLY A 113 18.96 -1.84 16.97
N TYR A 114 18.02 -2.32 16.14
CA TYR A 114 17.43 -1.54 15.06
C TYR A 114 16.35 -0.58 15.56
N LYS A 115 16.33 0.61 14.98
CA LYS A 115 15.37 1.69 15.27
C LYS A 115 14.29 1.78 14.19
N ILE A 116 13.20 2.48 14.52
CA ILE A 116 12.20 2.91 13.53
C ILE A 116 12.87 3.95 12.62
N PRO A 117 13.02 3.68 11.32
CA PRO A 117 13.69 4.62 10.43
C PRO A 117 12.78 5.76 10.02
N THR A 118 13.38 6.92 9.73
CA THR A 118 12.72 7.98 8.99
C THR A 118 12.62 7.60 7.51
N PHE A 119 11.61 8.12 6.81
CA PHE A 119 11.50 7.89 5.37
C PHE A 119 12.71 8.46 4.60
N LYS A 120 13.27 9.58 5.07
CA LYS A 120 14.50 10.16 4.51
C LYS A 120 15.70 9.20 4.58
N GLU A 121 15.86 8.45 5.67
CA GLU A 121 16.92 7.44 5.80
C GLU A 121 16.71 6.29 4.81
N VAL A 122 15.47 5.86 4.61
CA VAL A 122 15.12 4.81 3.64
C VAL A 122 15.39 5.29 2.21
N LEU A 123 14.95 6.48 1.82
CA LEU A 123 15.23 7.04 0.48
C LEU A 123 16.72 7.10 0.20
N LYS A 124 17.53 7.51 1.19
CA LYS A 124 19.01 7.54 1.08
C LYS A 124 19.61 6.14 0.93
N LEU A 125 19.09 5.14 1.63
CA LEU A 125 19.59 3.76 1.56
C LEU A 125 19.27 3.12 0.21
N VAL A 126 18.02 3.25 -0.24
CA VAL A 126 17.55 2.65 -1.49
C VAL A 126 18.16 3.32 -2.70
N ASP A 127 18.25 4.66 -2.69
CA ASP A 127 18.97 5.46 -3.69
C ASP A 127 18.61 5.08 -5.14
N GLY A 128 17.33 4.79 -5.40
CA GLY A 128 16.81 4.43 -6.71
C GLY A 128 17.19 3.03 -7.23
N LYS A 129 17.84 2.19 -6.43
CA LYS A 129 18.33 0.86 -6.87
C LYS A 129 17.21 -0.13 -7.13
N VAL A 130 16.10 -0.02 -6.40
CA VAL A 130 14.87 -0.79 -6.57
C VAL A 130 13.66 0.11 -6.40
N PRO A 131 12.50 -0.21 -7.00
CA PRO A 131 11.31 0.62 -6.86
C PRO A 131 10.70 0.51 -5.45
N LEU A 132 10.02 1.59 -5.05
CA LEU A 132 9.29 1.68 -3.78
C LEU A 132 7.77 1.62 -4.03
N LEU A 133 7.09 0.80 -3.23
CA LEU A 133 5.64 0.77 -3.09
C LEU A 133 5.31 1.31 -1.70
N ILE A 134 4.75 2.51 -1.64
CA ILE A 134 4.62 3.31 -0.43
C ILE A 134 3.17 3.26 0.07
N GLU A 135 2.90 2.51 1.16
CA GLU A 135 1.60 2.57 1.81
C GLU A 135 1.48 3.83 2.68
N LEU A 136 0.49 4.65 2.37
CA LEU A 136 0.15 5.84 3.16
C LEU A 136 -0.86 5.45 4.25
N LYS A 137 -0.42 5.49 5.52
CA LYS A 137 -1.26 5.21 6.68
C LYS A 137 -1.72 6.52 7.32
N GLY A 138 -2.95 6.90 7.01
CA GLY A 138 -3.57 8.10 7.57
C GLY A 138 -4.90 7.80 8.24
N GLU A 139 -5.17 8.48 9.35
CA GLU A 139 -6.49 8.44 9.98
C GLU A 139 -7.53 9.13 9.08
N SER A 140 -8.80 8.80 9.27
CA SER A 140 -9.89 9.35 8.45
C SER A 140 -9.98 10.87 8.63
N GLY A 141 -9.88 11.61 7.52
CA GLY A 141 -10.04 13.05 7.48
C GLY A 141 -8.75 13.87 7.62
N ASP A 142 -7.61 13.21 7.82
CA ASP A 142 -6.30 13.87 7.87
C ASP A 142 -5.47 13.45 6.63
N ASP A 143 -5.05 14.41 5.83
CA ASP A 143 -4.19 14.22 4.66
C ASP A 143 -2.79 14.84 4.83
N SER A 144 -2.44 15.29 6.04
CA SER A 144 -1.15 15.94 6.36
C SER A 144 0.08 15.07 6.02
N LEU A 145 -0.08 13.73 6.03
CA LEU A 145 0.95 12.80 5.57
C LEU A 145 1.30 13.02 4.09
N CYS A 146 0.32 13.31 3.24
CA CYS A 146 0.54 13.40 1.79
C CYS A 146 1.53 14.52 1.40
N PRO A 147 1.36 15.79 1.80
CA PRO A 147 2.33 16.83 1.48
C PRO A 147 3.69 16.62 2.13
N ALA A 148 3.77 16.00 3.32
CA ALA A 148 5.04 15.69 3.96
C ALA A 148 5.82 14.62 3.19
N VAL A 149 5.15 13.58 2.72
CA VAL A 149 5.74 12.53 1.86
C VAL A 149 6.16 13.10 0.52
N ASP A 150 5.30 13.91 -0.11
CA ASP A 150 5.56 14.53 -1.41
C ASP A 150 6.82 15.40 -1.39
N ALA A 151 6.98 16.23 -0.36
CA ALA A 151 8.17 17.08 -0.19
C ALA A 151 9.48 16.26 -0.09
N LEU A 152 9.45 15.07 0.51
CA LEU A 152 10.61 14.17 0.56
C LEU A 152 10.89 13.51 -0.79
N LEU A 153 9.84 13.22 -1.56
CA LEU A 153 9.95 12.58 -2.87
C LEU A 153 10.38 13.53 -3.99
N ASP A 154 10.24 14.85 -3.83
CA ASP A 154 10.63 15.85 -4.86
C ASP A 154 12.08 15.71 -5.34
N ASN A 155 12.98 15.31 -4.46
CA ASN A 155 14.39 15.12 -4.77
C ASN A 155 14.79 13.65 -4.98
N TYR A 156 13.85 12.71 -4.85
CA TYR A 156 14.12 11.30 -5.07
C TYR A 156 14.06 10.95 -6.55
N ARG A 157 15.06 10.22 -7.06
CA ARG A 157 15.19 9.87 -8.48
C ARG A 157 14.84 8.42 -8.80
N GLY A 158 14.53 7.61 -7.79
CA GLY A 158 14.10 6.24 -7.97
C GLY A 158 12.64 6.14 -8.38
N ALA A 159 12.26 5.00 -8.97
CA ALA A 159 10.87 4.68 -9.25
C ALA A 159 10.09 4.45 -7.95
N TYR A 160 8.87 5.00 -7.87
CA TYR A 160 7.98 4.78 -6.74
C TYR A 160 6.50 4.86 -7.15
N SER A 161 5.68 4.23 -6.36
CA SER A 161 4.22 4.38 -6.39
C SER A 161 3.68 4.51 -4.98
N VAL A 162 2.47 5.06 -4.85
CA VAL A 162 1.80 5.17 -3.55
C VAL A 162 0.57 4.27 -3.51
N GLU A 163 0.26 3.72 -2.34
CA GLU A 163 -0.99 2.98 -2.13
C GLU A 163 -1.59 3.29 -0.77
N SER A 164 -2.88 3.05 -0.61
CA SER A 164 -3.58 3.23 0.66
C SER A 164 -4.91 2.49 0.67
N PHE A 165 -5.35 2.08 1.88
CA PHE A 165 -6.75 1.73 2.15
C PHE A 165 -7.66 2.96 2.17
N ASN A 166 -7.11 4.14 2.48
CA ASN A 166 -7.86 5.38 2.55
C ASN A 166 -7.90 6.07 1.17
N PRO A 167 -9.05 6.06 0.46
CA PRO A 167 -9.16 6.66 -0.86
C PRO A 167 -8.99 8.19 -0.86
N LEU A 168 -9.06 8.85 0.30
CA LEU A 168 -8.89 10.31 0.40
C LEU A 168 -7.42 10.69 0.26
N LEU A 169 -6.47 9.89 0.80
CA LEU A 169 -5.03 10.10 0.60
C LEU A 169 -4.66 9.94 -0.87
N LEU A 170 -5.21 8.91 -1.53
CA LEU A 170 -5.02 8.71 -2.98
C LEU A 170 -5.67 9.83 -3.81
N LYS A 171 -6.80 10.40 -3.35
CA LYS A 171 -7.42 11.56 -3.97
C LYS A 171 -6.51 12.79 -3.89
N TRP A 172 -5.79 12.97 -2.78
CA TRP A 172 -4.80 14.04 -2.65
C TRP A 172 -3.74 13.92 -3.75
N PHE A 173 -3.11 12.74 -3.93
CA PHE A 173 -2.13 12.49 -4.99
C PHE A 173 -2.74 12.66 -6.39
N LYS A 174 -3.97 12.20 -6.62
CA LYS A 174 -4.66 12.45 -7.90
C LYS A 174 -4.73 13.92 -8.25
N ASN A 175 -4.98 14.78 -7.27
CA ASN A 175 -5.21 16.21 -7.49
C ASN A 175 -3.91 17.02 -7.55
N ASN A 176 -2.89 16.65 -6.77
CA ASN A 176 -1.65 17.41 -6.60
C ASN A 176 -0.48 16.81 -7.39
N ARG A 177 -0.45 15.50 -7.54
CA ARG A 177 0.61 14.75 -8.25
C ARG A 177 -0.02 13.72 -9.21
N PRO A 178 -0.67 14.17 -10.29
CA PRO A 178 -1.32 13.28 -11.25
C PRO A 178 -0.34 12.37 -12.00
N ASP A 179 0.94 12.71 -12.03
CA ASP A 179 2.05 11.95 -12.59
C ASP A 179 2.44 10.74 -11.72
N VAL A 180 2.15 10.75 -10.41
CA VAL A 180 2.47 9.65 -9.50
C VAL A 180 1.47 8.50 -9.69
N VAL A 181 2.02 7.29 -9.88
CA VAL A 181 1.27 6.04 -9.92
C VAL A 181 0.68 5.76 -8.54
N ARG A 182 -0.62 5.43 -8.49
CA ARG A 182 -1.34 5.19 -7.23
C ARG A 182 -2.21 3.95 -7.27
N GLY A 183 -2.22 3.20 -6.19
CA GLY A 183 -2.95 1.95 -6.01
C GLY A 183 -4.00 2.00 -4.93
N GLN A 184 -5.12 1.32 -5.14
CA GLN A 184 -6.12 1.13 -4.09
C GLN A 184 -5.89 -0.21 -3.41
N LEU A 185 -5.52 -0.16 -2.11
CA LEU A 185 -5.52 -1.34 -1.25
C LEU A 185 -6.95 -1.79 -0.96
N VAL A 186 -7.21 -3.08 -1.11
CA VAL A 186 -8.52 -3.66 -0.87
C VAL A 186 -8.47 -5.00 -0.15
N THR A 187 -9.32 -5.14 0.84
CA THR A 187 -9.67 -6.41 1.51
C THR A 187 -11.18 -6.46 1.73
N ASN A 188 -11.70 -7.57 2.20
CA ASN A 188 -13.11 -7.69 2.54
C ASN A 188 -13.38 -7.27 4.00
N LEU A 189 -13.56 -5.98 4.23
CA LEU A 189 -13.78 -5.40 5.55
C LEU A 189 -15.05 -5.95 6.25
N LEU A 190 -16.04 -6.42 5.49
CA LEU A 190 -17.24 -7.02 6.04
C LEU A 190 -16.95 -8.41 6.65
N LYS A 191 -16.13 -9.23 5.97
CA LYS A 191 -15.70 -10.54 6.48
C LYS A 191 -14.66 -10.41 7.60
N GLU A 192 -13.78 -9.43 7.49
CA GLU A 192 -12.75 -9.16 8.52
C GLU A 192 -13.34 -8.58 9.81
N LYS A 193 -14.62 -8.21 9.82
CA LYS A 193 -15.31 -7.59 10.97
C LYS A 193 -14.53 -6.40 11.55
N LYS A 194 -13.80 -5.67 10.69
CA LYS A 194 -13.07 -4.48 11.09
C LYS A 194 -14.05 -3.35 11.43
N GLY A 195 -13.72 -2.53 12.41
CA GLY A 195 -14.54 -1.40 12.87
C GLY A 195 -15.00 -0.47 11.75
N GLY A 196 -15.95 0.41 12.05
CA GLY A 196 -16.57 1.33 11.10
C GLY A 196 -18.01 0.95 10.76
N SER A 197 -18.72 1.85 10.05
CA SER A 197 -20.10 1.59 9.66
C SER A 197 -20.19 0.55 8.54
N PHE A 198 -21.30 -0.19 8.49
CA PHE A 198 -21.57 -1.15 7.42
C PHE A 198 -21.48 -0.51 6.02
N VAL A 199 -22.06 0.69 5.86
CA VAL A 199 -22.07 1.41 4.57
C VAL A 199 -20.64 1.77 4.13
N ARG A 200 -19.80 2.27 5.04
CA ARG A 200 -18.38 2.55 4.77
C ARG A 200 -17.65 1.27 4.35
N ASN A 201 -17.78 0.20 5.12
CA ASN A 201 -17.08 -1.05 4.86
C ASN A 201 -17.55 -1.69 3.56
N LEU A 202 -18.85 -1.60 3.23
CA LEU A 202 -19.39 -2.03 1.94
C LEU A 202 -18.79 -1.20 0.78
N ALA A 203 -18.78 0.12 0.90
CA ALA A 203 -18.26 1.01 -0.13
C ALA A 203 -16.77 0.75 -0.42
N LEU A 204 -15.95 0.55 0.62
CA LEU A 204 -14.53 0.24 0.49
C LEU A 204 -14.30 -1.17 -0.06
N THR A 205 -14.99 -2.19 0.45
CA THR A 205 -14.89 -3.57 -0.04
C THR A 205 -15.30 -3.68 -1.51
N ALA A 206 -16.37 -2.98 -1.91
CA ALA A 206 -16.84 -2.94 -3.28
C ALA A 206 -16.10 -1.91 -4.16
N MET A 207 -15.08 -1.24 -3.62
CA MET A 207 -14.28 -0.20 -4.31
C MET A 207 -15.12 0.92 -4.95
N LEU A 208 -16.30 1.24 -4.41
CA LEU A 208 -17.16 2.32 -4.92
C LEU A 208 -16.47 3.69 -4.80
N THR A 209 -15.46 3.80 -3.96
CA THR A 209 -14.65 5.00 -3.74
C THR A 209 -13.56 5.23 -4.79
N ASN A 210 -13.35 4.29 -5.73
CA ASN A 210 -12.37 4.48 -6.81
C ASN A 210 -12.66 5.72 -7.67
N CYS A 211 -13.92 6.14 -7.75
CA CYS A 211 -14.29 7.40 -8.43
C CYS A 211 -13.58 8.63 -7.85
N LEU A 212 -13.18 8.60 -6.58
CA LEU A 212 -12.44 9.68 -5.92
C LEU A 212 -10.98 9.68 -6.32
N SER A 213 -10.32 8.53 -6.22
CA SER A 213 -8.87 8.34 -6.40
C SER A 213 -8.46 8.00 -7.83
N ARG A 214 -9.31 7.29 -8.59
CA ARG A 214 -8.96 6.74 -9.91
C ARG A 214 -7.60 6.04 -9.88
N PRO A 215 -7.48 4.91 -9.17
CA PRO A 215 -6.19 4.22 -9.03
C PRO A 215 -5.67 3.68 -10.36
N ASP A 216 -4.36 3.54 -10.50
CA ASP A 216 -3.70 2.95 -11.68
C ASP A 216 -3.61 1.41 -11.54
N PHE A 217 -3.50 0.92 -10.31
CA PHE A 217 -3.49 -0.50 -9.98
C PHE A 217 -4.37 -0.81 -8.74
N ILE A 218 -4.69 -2.08 -8.57
CA ILE A 218 -5.40 -2.60 -7.39
C ILE A 218 -4.46 -3.50 -6.61
N ALA A 219 -4.24 -3.19 -5.34
CA ALA A 219 -3.51 -4.06 -4.41
C ALA A 219 -4.51 -4.86 -3.57
N ALA A 220 -4.71 -6.13 -3.91
CA ALA A 220 -5.79 -6.94 -3.36
C ALA A 220 -5.28 -8.04 -2.43
N ASP A 221 -6.00 -8.22 -1.32
CA ASP A 221 -5.80 -9.33 -0.40
C ASP A 221 -6.01 -10.67 -1.11
N GLN A 222 -5.01 -11.55 -1.07
CA GLN A 222 -4.99 -12.87 -1.68
C GLN A 222 -6.23 -13.71 -1.39
N ARG A 223 -6.86 -13.52 -0.23
CA ARG A 223 -8.05 -14.27 0.19
C ARG A 223 -9.33 -13.85 -0.55
N TYR A 224 -9.32 -12.70 -1.24
CA TYR A 224 -10.53 -12.08 -1.81
C TYR A 224 -10.41 -11.73 -3.30
N LEU A 225 -9.47 -12.27 -4.04
CA LEU A 225 -9.19 -11.96 -5.46
C LEU A 225 -10.39 -12.16 -6.40
N ARG A 226 -11.34 -13.03 -6.03
CA ARG A 226 -12.54 -13.32 -6.84
C ARG A 226 -13.65 -12.26 -6.74
N GLY A 227 -13.41 -11.15 -6.02
CA GLY A 227 -14.37 -10.06 -5.87
C GLY A 227 -14.77 -9.45 -7.23
N LEU A 228 -16.08 -9.18 -7.41
CA LEU A 228 -16.60 -8.62 -8.67
C LEU A 228 -15.90 -7.31 -9.04
N SER A 229 -15.72 -6.40 -8.08
CA SER A 229 -15.07 -5.11 -8.30
C SER A 229 -13.61 -5.27 -8.74
N ILE A 230 -12.86 -6.21 -8.11
CA ILE A 230 -11.46 -6.50 -8.48
C ILE A 230 -11.40 -6.96 -9.93
N ARG A 231 -12.21 -7.96 -10.29
CA ARG A 231 -12.27 -8.48 -11.67
C ARG A 231 -12.66 -7.40 -12.68
N LEU A 232 -13.61 -6.56 -12.33
CA LEU A 232 -14.03 -5.46 -13.21
C LEU A 232 -12.88 -4.46 -13.41
N CYS A 233 -12.16 -4.08 -12.35
CA CYS A 233 -11.00 -3.18 -12.45
C CYS A 233 -9.86 -3.79 -13.26
N THR A 234 -9.52 -5.05 -13.02
CA THR A 234 -8.32 -5.67 -13.59
C THR A 234 -8.57 -6.27 -14.97
N GLN A 235 -9.63 -7.08 -15.14
CA GLN A 235 -9.90 -7.81 -16.37
C GLN A 235 -10.65 -6.96 -17.42
N PHE A 236 -11.55 -6.07 -16.98
CA PHE A 236 -12.32 -5.25 -17.91
C PHE A 236 -11.67 -3.89 -18.19
N PHE A 237 -11.26 -3.18 -17.13
CA PHE A 237 -10.63 -1.86 -17.25
C PHE A 237 -9.09 -1.90 -17.37
N GLY A 238 -8.46 -3.06 -17.23
CA GLY A 238 -7.03 -3.26 -17.44
C GLY A 238 -6.13 -2.61 -16.38
N ALA A 239 -6.60 -2.41 -15.15
CA ALA A 239 -5.74 -2.06 -14.03
C ALA A 239 -4.80 -3.23 -13.69
N LYS A 240 -3.56 -2.96 -13.31
CA LYS A 240 -2.65 -4.00 -12.82
C LYS A 240 -3.13 -4.54 -11.47
N LEU A 241 -2.86 -5.84 -11.22
CA LEU A 241 -3.18 -6.48 -9.95
C LEU A 241 -1.88 -6.76 -9.18
N PHE A 242 -1.82 -6.22 -7.96
CA PHE A 242 -0.79 -6.53 -6.97
C PHE A 242 -1.48 -7.36 -5.88
N VAL A 243 -0.90 -8.49 -5.53
CA VAL A 243 -1.51 -9.45 -4.60
C VAL A 243 -0.74 -9.44 -3.28
N TRP A 244 -1.40 -9.16 -2.17
CA TRP A 244 -0.85 -9.15 -0.83
C TRP A 244 -1.67 -10.00 0.16
N THR A 245 -1.12 -10.54 1.23
CA THR A 245 0.30 -10.79 1.42
C THR A 245 0.58 -12.21 0.99
N VAL A 246 1.50 -12.41 0.08
CA VAL A 246 1.87 -13.73 -0.46
C VAL A 246 2.92 -14.35 0.47
N ARG A 247 2.57 -15.47 1.13
CA ARG A 247 3.39 -16.14 2.14
C ARG A 247 3.88 -17.53 1.74
N LYS A 248 3.58 -17.94 0.51
CA LYS A 248 3.97 -19.26 -0.02
C LYS A 248 4.46 -19.12 -1.45
N LYS A 249 5.56 -19.80 -1.75
CA LYS A 249 6.12 -19.82 -3.10
C LYS A 249 5.12 -20.31 -4.15
N GLU A 250 4.31 -21.31 -3.82
CA GLU A 250 3.25 -21.81 -4.72
C GLU A 250 2.31 -20.69 -5.19
N HIS A 251 1.84 -19.83 -4.28
CA HIS A 251 0.98 -18.71 -4.64
C HIS A 251 1.72 -17.62 -5.42
N PHE A 252 2.99 -17.41 -5.12
CA PHE A 252 3.85 -16.49 -5.85
C PHE A 252 4.01 -16.93 -7.30
N ASP A 253 4.27 -18.22 -7.52
CA ASP A 253 4.44 -18.80 -8.86
C ASP A 253 3.11 -18.72 -9.66
N ILE A 254 1.96 -19.00 -9.03
CA ILE A 254 0.64 -18.85 -9.64
C ILE A 254 0.39 -17.38 -10.06
N ASN A 255 0.70 -16.40 -9.19
CA ASN A 255 0.53 -15.00 -9.53
C ASN A 255 1.41 -14.61 -10.73
N LYS A 256 2.66 -15.06 -10.73
CA LYS A 256 3.61 -14.84 -11.84
C LYS A 256 3.07 -15.41 -13.18
N GLU A 257 2.53 -16.62 -13.15
CA GLU A 257 1.92 -17.25 -14.35
C GLU A 257 0.70 -16.46 -14.84
N ASN A 258 -0.09 -15.87 -13.94
CA ASN A 258 -1.22 -15.03 -14.28
C ASN A 258 -0.82 -13.62 -14.78
N GLY A 259 0.44 -13.22 -14.66
CA GLY A 259 0.93 -11.87 -14.93
C GLY A 259 0.58 -10.86 -13.84
N ASP A 260 0.24 -11.34 -12.63
CA ASP A 260 -0.01 -10.53 -11.45
C ASP A 260 1.30 -10.32 -10.67
N LEU A 261 1.39 -9.22 -9.91
CA LEU A 261 2.55 -8.91 -9.08
C LEU A 261 2.30 -9.31 -7.63
N SER A 262 3.34 -9.82 -6.97
CA SER A 262 3.24 -10.26 -5.58
C SER A 262 3.91 -9.27 -4.62
N ILE A 263 3.21 -8.94 -3.54
CA ILE A 263 3.77 -8.33 -2.33
C ILE A 263 3.92 -9.50 -1.35
N PHE A 264 5.19 -9.94 -1.14
CA PHE A 264 5.51 -11.22 -0.50
C PHE A 264 6.30 -11.06 0.79
N GLU A 265 6.18 -12.06 1.69
CA GLU A 265 6.97 -12.14 2.92
C GLU A 265 7.18 -13.60 3.36
N GLY A 266 8.22 -13.85 4.19
CA GLY A 266 8.42 -15.11 4.89
C GLY A 266 9.01 -16.26 4.07
N PHE A 267 9.44 -16.00 2.84
CA PHE A 267 10.17 -16.95 1.99
C PHE A 267 11.04 -16.21 0.98
N ASP A 268 12.07 -16.90 0.45
CA ASP A 268 12.86 -16.39 -0.65
C ASP A 268 12.25 -16.86 -1.98
N PRO A 269 11.74 -15.96 -2.84
CA PRO A 269 11.14 -16.32 -4.12
C PRO A 269 12.15 -16.84 -5.14
N LEU A 270 13.47 -16.67 -4.90
CA LEU A 270 14.56 -17.12 -5.76
C LEU A 270 15.11 -18.51 -5.37
N SER A 271 14.68 -19.02 -4.19
CA SER A 271 15.11 -20.35 -3.69
C SER A 271 14.32 -21.50 -4.30
#